data_1ffb954992afdac5375b3d6b53e6706d
#
_entry.id   1ffb954992afdac5375b3d6b53e6706d
#
_cell.length_a   1.000
_cell.length_b   1.000
_cell.length_c   1.000
_cell.angle_alpha   90.00
_cell.angle_beta   90.00
_cell.angle_gamma   90.00
#
_symmetry.space_group_name_H-M   'P 1'
#
loop_
_entity.id
_entity.type
_entity.pdbx_description
1 polymer ?
#
loop_
_entity_poly.entity_id
_entity_poly.type
_entity_poly.pdbx_seq_one_letter_code
_entity_poly.pdbx_strand_id
1 'polypeptide(L)'
;MLASILRSEGYKVGLYTSPHLIRFNERITINGKRILDDDIASFIEKKRMDIDRICSTFFETTTVMALDYFVQKKVDIAIIEVGLGGRLDSTNIILPKVAAITPISLDHKHILGKDILSITKEKSGIIKKDIPLVLSNQDLEAEQYIIKVANKMNSPINKIGDINNIHLSPLGTKFNYKSGTYSTPLLGFHQAQNAATSIEIAKTYNNKIKNQTIQKGLTNTKWYGRMQKISSNLPIYYDVAHNAKGVEAMIDTITSIYKTIPHIVLSLKGDKEIALIARALMNNFESLIITGSDEFDLMEANDLYKFFIKKPSQANIEKVQSIDKSFDLLITKVEKSHNPGIIMGSHYMAKSVFDKFGIFT
;
A
#
# COMPACT_ATOMS: atom_id res chain seq x y z
N MET A 1 -0.54 7.81 -6.39
CA MET A 1 -0.55 8.03 -7.85
C MET A 1 -1.71 8.91 -8.29
N LEU A 2 -2.98 8.51 -8.17
CA LEU A 2 -4.15 9.31 -8.63
C LEU A 2 -4.15 10.73 -8.07
N ALA A 3 -3.93 10.90 -6.75
CA ALA A 3 -3.86 12.22 -6.13
C ALA A 3 -2.77 13.11 -6.74
N SER A 4 -1.62 12.53 -7.09
CA SER A 4 -0.53 13.26 -7.74
C SER A 4 -0.86 13.66 -9.18
N ILE A 5 -1.57 12.79 -9.93
CA ILE A 5 -2.05 13.10 -11.28
C ILE A 5 -3.05 14.27 -11.24
N LEU A 6 -4.08 14.18 -10.40
CA LEU A 6 -5.11 15.22 -10.30
C LEU A 6 -4.56 16.54 -9.78
N ARG A 7 -3.63 16.51 -8.83
CA ARG A 7 -2.90 17.70 -8.39
C ARG A 7 -2.07 18.33 -9.52
N SER A 8 -1.44 17.50 -10.37
CA SER A 8 -0.69 17.99 -11.53
C SER A 8 -1.57 18.62 -12.61
N GLU A 9 -2.87 18.28 -12.63
CA GLU A 9 -3.87 18.94 -13.49
C GLU A 9 -4.39 20.26 -12.89
N GLY A 10 -4.02 20.57 -11.64
CA GLY A 10 -4.41 21.84 -11.00
C GLY A 10 -5.52 21.71 -9.96
N TYR A 11 -6.08 20.50 -9.74
CA TYR A 11 -7.12 20.32 -8.71
C TYR A 11 -6.56 20.46 -7.29
N LYS A 12 -7.36 21.02 -6.39
CA LYS A 12 -7.14 20.93 -4.95
C LYS A 12 -7.67 19.57 -4.46
N VAL A 13 -6.75 18.66 -4.24
CA VAL A 13 -7.05 17.23 -3.98
C VAL A 13 -7.01 16.91 -2.49
N GLY A 14 -8.14 16.46 -1.94
CA GLY A 14 -8.18 15.75 -0.66
C GLY A 14 -7.85 14.28 -0.86
N LEU A 15 -7.08 13.70 0.06
CA LEU A 15 -6.76 12.28 0.05
C LEU A 15 -6.94 11.71 1.46
N TYR A 16 -7.79 10.68 1.58
CA TYR A 16 -7.99 9.90 2.79
C TYR A 16 -7.47 8.48 2.57
N THR A 17 -6.55 8.03 3.45
CA THR A 17 -5.89 6.72 3.35
C THR A 17 -5.74 6.05 4.71
N SER A 18 -5.60 4.72 4.74
CA SER A 18 -5.38 3.94 5.96
C SER A 18 -4.58 2.65 5.70
N PRO A 19 -3.82 2.17 6.70
CA PRO A 19 -3.42 2.86 7.94
C PRO A 19 -2.39 3.97 7.68
N HIS A 20 -2.00 4.72 8.71
CA HIS A 20 -0.82 5.58 8.65
C HIS A 20 0.46 4.79 8.90
N LEU A 21 1.59 5.35 8.51
CA LEU A 21 2.89 4.72 8.71
C LEU A 21 3.51 5.11 10.06
N ILE A 22 3.51 6.39 10.40
CA ILE A 22 4.08 6.92 11.65
C ILE A 22 3.09 7.81 12.40
N ARG A 23 2.46 8.79 11.70
CA ARG A 23 1.59 9.79 12.32
C ARG A 23 0.18 9.69 11.81
N PHE A 24 -0.78 9.84 12.71
CA PHE A 24 -2.21 9.86 12.37
C PHE A 24 -2.54 10.81 11.21
N ASN A 25 -1.92 11.98 11.19
CA ASN A 25 -2.13 13.05 10.20
C ASN A 25 -1.90 12.61 8.75
N GLU A 26 -1.14 11.52 8.52
CA GLU A 26 -0.91 10.95 7.19
C GLU A 26 -2.19 10.47 6.53
N ARG A 27 -3.20 10.11 7.35
CA ARG A 27 -4.48 9.60 6.86
C ARG A 27 -5.29 10.63 6.09
N ILE A 28 -5.10 11.93 6.38
CA ILE A 28 -5.91 13.02 5.83
C ILE A 28 -4.97 14.09 5.28
N THR A 29 -4.90 14.22 3.96
CA THR A 29 -4.03 15.22 3.34
C THR A 29 -4.78 16.05 2.30
N ILE A 30 -4.35 17.31 2.11
CA ILE A 30 -4.79 18.17 1.01
C ILE A 30 -3.56 18.62 0.22
N ASN A 31 -3.51 18.29 -1.06
CA ASN A 31 -2.36 18.55 -1.93
C ASN A 31 -1.03 18.03 -1.36
N GLY A 32 -1.08 16.91 -0.61
CA GLY A 32 0.08 16.28 0.03
C GLY A 32 0.49 16.92 1.35
N LYS A 33 -0.20 17.96 1.83
CA LYS A 33 -0.02 18.52 3.17
C LYS A 33 -0.96 17.82 4.15
N ARG A 34 -0.42 17.33 5.26
CA ARG A 34 -1.17 16.65 6.31
C ARG A 34 -2.11 17.59 7.03
N ILE A 35 -3.23 17.06 7.53
CA ILE A 35 -4.10 17.75 8.50
C ILE A 35 -3.28 18.14 9.73
N LEU A 36 -3.52 19.32 10.27
CA LEU A 36 -2.83 19.80 11.48
C LEU A 36 -3.43 19.18 12.74
N ASP A 37 -2.63 19.06 13.80
CA ASP A 37 -3.08 18.55 15.09
C ASP A 37 -4.22 19.43 15.66
N ASP A 38 -4.16 20.74 15.45
CA ASP A 38 -5.22 21.67 15.86
C ASP A 38 -6.54 21.43 15.10
N ASP A 39 -6.49 21.12 13.81
CA ASP A 39 -7.70 20.79 13.03
C ASP A 39 -8.31 19.46 13.55
N ILE A 40 -7.48 18.49 13.93
CA ILE A 40 -7.91 17.21 14.54
C ILE A 40 -8.56 17.46 15.90
N ALA A 41 -7.87 18.19 16.79
CA ALA A 41 -8.35 18.50 18.13
C ALA A 41 -9.68 19.26 18.08
N SER A 42 -9.79 20.28 17.22
CA SER A 42 -11.01 21.07 17.01
C SER A 42 -12.17 20.20 16.53
N PHE A 43 -11.94 19.25 15.62
CA PHE A 43 -12.99 18.32 15.19
C PHE A 43 -13.47 17.43 16.34
N ILE A 44 -12.54 16.83 17.10
CA ILE A 44 -12.87 15.94 18.21
C ILE A 44 -13.65 16.71 19.29
N GLU A 45 -13.19 17.91 19.67
CA GLU A 45 -13.87 18.73 20.66
C GLU A 45 -15.30 19.07 20.21
N LYS A 46 -15.48 19.54 18.98
CA LYS A 46 -16.78 19.89 18.41
C LYS A 46 -17.74 18.69 18.30
N LYS A 47 -17.20 17.49 18.07
CA LYS A 47 -18.00 16.28 17.81
C LYS A 47 -18.04 15.29 18.97
N ARG A 48 -17.37 15.60 20.09
CA ARG A 48 -17.23 14.71 21.23
C ARG A 48 -18.57 14.14 21.71
N MET A 49 -19.55 14.99 21.91
CA MET A 49 -20.89 14.53 22.38
C MET A 49 -21.55 13.57 21.40
N ASP A 50 -21.42 13.80 20.08
CA ASP A 50 -21.95 12.88 19.07
C ASP A 50 -21.17 11.58 19.05
N ILE A 51 -19.84 11.62 19.10
CA ILE A 51 -18.95 10.45 19.15
C ILE A 51 -19.31 9.55 20.35
N ASP A 52 -19.42 10.16 21.53
CA ASP A 52 -19.75 9.43 22.76
C ASP A 52 -21.18 8.85 22.73
N ARG A 53 -22.15 9.63 22.26
CA ARG A 53 -23.56 9.23 22.18
C ARG A 53 -23.80 8.04 21.24
N ILE A 54 -23.14 8.02 20.07
CA ILE A 54 -23.32 6.95 19.08
C ILE A 54 -22.29 5.83 19.21
N CYS A 55 -21.33 5.96 20.13
CA CYS A 55 -20.23 5.02 20.34
C CYS A 55 -19.49 4.72 19.02
N SER A 56 -19.19 5.77 18.22
CA SER A 56 -18.56 5.57 16.92
C SER A 56 -17.15 4.96 17.04
N THR A 57 -16.84 4.05 16.14
CA THR A 57 -15.52 3.44 16.06
C THR A 57 -14.46 4.45 15.64
N PHE A 58 -13.20 4.14 15.91
CA PHE A 58 -12.07 4.96 15.45
C PHE A 58 -12.14 5.23 13.93
N PHE A 59 -12.45 4.21 13.13
CA PHE A 59 -12.47 4.36 11.68
C PHE A 59 -13.68 5.18 11.19
N GLU A 60 -14.86 5.02 11.78
CA GLU A 60 -16.03 5.86 11.48
C GLU A 60 -15.76 7.32 11.83
N THR A 61 -15.22 7.59 13.02
CA THR A 61 -14.84 8.94 13.45
C THR A 61 -13.85 9.59 12.49
N THR A 62 -12.80 8.85 12.11
CA THR A 62 -11.77 9.40 11.21
C THR A 62 -12.27 9.59 9.78
N THR A 63 -13.20 8.75 9.32
CA THR A 63 -13.86 8.92 8.02
C THR A 63 -14.67 10.21 7.99
N VAL A 64 -15.50 10.45 9.00
CA VAL A 64 -16.29 11.71 9.08
C VAL A 64 -15.36 12.91 9.24
N MET A 65 -14.29 12.82 10.03
CA MET A 65 -13.27 13.87 10.15
C MET A 65 -12.67 14.23 8.79
N ALA A 66 -12.31 13.22 7.99
CA ALA A 66 -11.74 13.47 6.66
C ALA A 66 -12.72 14.20 5.73
N LEU A 67 -13.97 13.73 5.69
CA LEU A 67 -15.02 14.33 4.86
C LEU A 67 -15.34 15.78 5.29
N ASP A 68 -15.49 16.02 6.60
CA ASP A 68 -15.73 17.36 7.16
C ASP A 68 -14.56 18.30 6.84
N TYR A 69 -13.32 17.84 7.03
CA TYR A 69 -12.12 18.61 6.71
C TYR A 69 -12.05 19.00 5.23
N PHE A 70 -12.36 18.07 4.33
CA PHE A 70 -12.35 18.33 2.89
C PHE A 70 -13.42 19.36 2.49
N VAL A 71 -14.60 19.31 3.09
CA VAL A 71 -15.66 20.31 2.88
C VAL A 71 -15.23 21.67 3.39
N GLN A 72 -14.72 21.77 4.63
CA GLN A 72 -14.26 23.02 5.23
C GLN A 72 -13.13 23.66 4.42
N LYS A 73 -12.18 22.87 3.94
CA LYS A 73 -11.06 23.38 3.13
C LYS A 73 -11.40 23.52 1.66
N LYS A 74 -12.63 23.23 1.24
CA LYS A 74 -13.14 23.39 -0.14
C LYS A 74 -12.23 22.70 -1.17
N VAL A 75 -12.02 21.39 -1.03
CA VAL A 75 -11.30 20.61 -2.03
C VAL A 75 -12.15 20.46 -3.30
N ASP A 76 -11.51 20.46 -4.47
CA ASP A 76 -12.20 20.26 -5.75
C ASP A 76 -12.60 18.80 -5.94
N ILE A 77 -11.76 17.88 -5.41
CA ILE A 77 -11.97 16.44 -5.49
C ILE A 77 -11.37 15.75 -4.26
N ALA A 78 -12.08 14.74 -3.75
CA ALA A 78 -11.59 13.85 -2.70
C ALA A 78 -11.35 12.45 -3.25
N ILE A 79 -10.21 11.87 -2.91
CA ILE A 79 -9.88 10.46 -3.13
C ILE A 79 -10.00 9.76 -1.79
N ILE A 80 -10.90 8.78 -1.72
CA ILE A 80 -11.25 8.09 -0.49
C ILE A 80 -10.86 6.62 -0.63
N GLU A 81 -9.91 6.18 0.18
CA GLU A 81 -9.54 4.78 0.29
C GLU A 81 -10.50 4.05 1.24
N VAL A 82 -11.00 2.89 0.81
CA VAL A 82 -11.79 1.99 1.65
C VAL A 82 -10.89 1.36 2.71
N GLY A 83 -11.35 1.36 3.97
CA GLY A 83 -10.55 0.78 5.06
C GLY A 83 -10.53 -0.74 5.02
N LEU A 84 -11.70 -1.37 4.94
CA LEU A 84 -11.83 -2.83 4.92
C LEU A 84 -13.09 -3.28 4.17
N GLY A 85 -12.92 -4.25 3.28
CA GLY A 85 -14.04 -4.80 2.51
C GLY A 85 -14.58 -3.80 1.49
N GLY A 86 -15.72 -3.21 1.76
CA GLY A 86 -16.37 -2.20 0.92
C GLY A 86 -17.84 -1.97 1.30
N ARG A 87 -18.67 -3.02 1.25
CA ARG A 87 -20.12 -2.94 1.45
C ARG A 87 -20.52 -2.27 2.77
N LEU A 88 -19.88 -2.64 3.86
CA LEU A 88 -20.13 -2.13 5.21
C LEU A 88 -19.06 -1.17 5.71
N ASP A 89 -18.13 -0.76 4.82
CA ASP A 89 -17.11 0.20 5.20
C ASP A 89 -17.72 1.59 5.42
N SER A 90 -17.23 2.31 6.43
CA SER A 90 -17.76 3.64 6.76
C SER A 90 -17.56 4.65 5.62
N THR A 91 -16.59 4.44 4.73
CA THR A 91 -16.41 5.27 3.54
C THR A 91 -17.50 5.07 2.50
N ASN A 92 -18.28 3.97 2.57
CA ASN A 92 -19.30 3.63 1.58
C ASN A 92 -20.57 4.49 1.64
N ILE A 93 -20.63 5.45 2.56
CA ILE A 93 -21.71 6.47 2.63
C ILE A 93 -21.66 7.48 1.50
N ILE A 94 -20.52 7.61 0.82
CA ILE A 94 -20.34 8.59 -0.28
C ILE A 94 -20.97 8.11 -1.58
N LEU A 95 -21.33 9.07 -2.44
CA LEU A 95 -21.68 8.84 -3.84
C LEU A 95 -20.50 9.34 -4.71
N PRO A 96 -19.60 8.47 -5.15
CA PRO A 96 -18.40 8.88 -5.86
C PRO A 96 -18.71 9.27 -7.32
N LYS A 97 -17.80 10.02 -7.97
CA LYS A 97 -17.85 10.25 -9.42
C LYS A 97 -17.30 9.08 -10.22
N VAL A 98 -16.37 8.33 -9.63
CA VAL A 98 -15.77 7.10 -10.17
C VAL A 98 -15.50 6.17 -9.00
N ALA A 99 -15.92 4.91 -9.08
CA ALA A 99 -15.49 3.85 -8.19
C ALA A 99 -14.33 3.07 -8.84
N ALA A 100 -13.46 2.48 -8.02
CA ALA A 100 -12.39 1.63 -8.53
C ALA A 100 -12.18 0.40 -7.64
N ILE A 101 -11.97 -0.75 -8.26
CA ILE A 101 -11.62 -2.00 -7.59
C ILE A 101 -10.23 -2.43 -8.08
N THR A 102 -9.28 -2.42 -7.15
CA THR A 102 -7.90 -2.90 -7.38
C THR A 102 -7.86 -4.43 -7.33
N PRO A 103 -6.74 -5.10 -7.68
CA PRO A 103 -6.66 -6.56 -7.64
C PRO A 103 -7.05 -7.12 -6.27
N ILE A 104 -7.94 -8.11 -6.28
CA ILE A 104 -8.41 -8.78 -5.07
C ILE A 104 -7.49 -9.97 -4.78
N SER A 105 -7.15 -10.15 -3.51
CA SER A 105 -6.40 -11.29 -3.02
C SER A 105 -6.95 -11.76 -1.68
N LEU A 106 -6.57 -12.97 -1.27
CA LEU A 106 -6.90 -13.49 0.06
C LEU A 106 -6.19 -12.66 1.12
N ASP A 107 -6.97 -11.89 1.88
CA ASP A 107 -6.53 -11.13 3.03
C ASP A 107 -7.72 -10.94 3.99
N HIS A 108 -7.45 -10.69 5.27
CA HIS A 108 -8.48 -10.50 6.28
C HIS A 108 -9.58 -11.58 6.31
N LYS A 109 -9.18 -12.85 6.07
CA LYS A 109 -10.11 -13.99 5.92
C LYS A 109 -11.07 -14.17 7.10
N HIS A 110 -10.65 -13.78 8.29
CA HIS A 110 -11.46 -13.88 9.51
C HIS A 110 -12.64 -12.88 9.54
N ILE A 111 -12.60 -11.82 8.72
CA ILE A 111 -13.66 -10.80 8.63
C ILE A 111 -14.40 -10.88 7.29
N LEU A 112 -13.65 -10.95 6.17
CA LEU A 112 -14.23 -10.81 4.84
C LEU A 112 -14.67 -12.14 4.21
N GLY A 113 -14.26 -13.27 4.80
CA GLY A 113 -14.57 -14.61 4.28
C GLY A 113 -13.34 -15.38 3.82
N LYS A 114 -13.50 -16.70 3.68
CA LYS A 114 -12.39 -17.65 3.52
C LYS A 114 -11.90 -17.80 2.06
N ASP A 115 -12.65 -17.30 1.09
CA ASP A 115 -12.40 -17.46 -0.34
C ASP A 115 -12.46 -16.11 -1.09
N ILE A 116 -11.95 -16.11 -2.31
CA ILE A 116 -11.89 -14.93 -3.17
C ILE A 116 -13.30 -14.37 -3.45
N LEU A 117 -14.28 -15.24 -3.67
CA LEU A 117 -15.65 -14.80 -3.99
C LEU A 117 -16.31 -14.05 -2.81
N SER A 118 -16.11 -14.51 -1.59
CA SER A 118 -16.60 -13.84 -0.39
C SER A 118 -16.02 -12.45 -0.24
N ILE A 119 -14.69 -12.31 -0.40
CA ILE A 119 -13.99 -11.01 -0.37
C ILE A 119 -14.48 -10.12 -1.51
N THR A 120 -14.70 -10.68 -2.70
CA THR A 120 -15.21 -9.96 -3.87
C THR A 120 -16.60 -9.40 -3.62
N LYS A 121 -17.48 -10.15 -2.96
CA LYS A 121 -18.83 -9.70 -2.59
C LYS A 121 -18.78 -8.45 -1.72
N GLU A 122 -17.95 -8.45 -0.69
CA GLU A 122 -17.78 -7.29 0.19
C GLU A 122 -17.20 -6.08 -0.57
N LYS A 123 -16.17 -6.28 -1.39
CA LYS A 123 -15.55 -5.19 -2.16
C LYS A 123 -16.49 -4.64 -3.25
N SER A 124 -17.29 -5.48 -3.89
CA SER A 124 -18.26 -5.06 -4.91
C SER A 124 -19.37 -4.16 -4.35
N GLY A 125 -19.54 -4.10 -3.03
CA GLY A 125 -20.54 -3.23 -2.37
C GLY A 125 -20.27 -1.73 -2.53
N ILE A 126 -19.11 -1.32 -3.06
CA ILE A 126 -18.83 0.08 -3.39
C ILE A 126 -19.37 0.50 -4.77
N ILE A 127 -19.83 -0.45 -5.58
CA ILE A 127 -20.39 -0.17 -6.90
C ILE A 127 -21.75 0.51 -6.71
N LYS A 128 -21.91 1.71 -7.28
CA LYS A 128 -23.12 2.52 -7.15
C LYS A 128 -23.85 2.61 -8.48
N LYS A 129 -25.17 2.79 -8.39
CA LYS A 129 -26.01 2.93 -9.57
C LYS A 129 -25.56 4.08 -10.46
N ASP A 130 -25.44 3.81 -11.77
CA ASP A 130 -25.04 4.77 -12.82
C ASP A 130 -23.66 5.43 -12.65
N ILE A 131 -22.83 4.95 -11.69
CA ILE A 131 -21.48 5.46 -11.45
C ILE A 131 -20.45 4.59 -12.15
N PRO A 132 -19.52 5.13 -12.96
CA PRO A 132 -18.52 4.35 -13.65
C PRO A 132 -17.57 3.66 -12.69
N LEU A 133 -17.27 2.39 -13.00
CA LEU A 133 -16.32 1.53 -12.30
C LEU A 133 -15.04 1.38 -13.11
N VAL A 134 -13.90 1.70 -12.53
CA VAL A 134 -12.60 1.29 -13.05
C VAL A 134 -12.21 -0.04 -12.41
N LEU A 135 -11.96 -1.04 -13.25
CA LEU A 135 -11.65 -2.39 -12.80
C LEU A 135 -10.22 -2.78 -13.20
N SER A 136 -9.37 -3.00 -12.20
CA SER A 136 -8.04 -3.60 -12.39
C SER A 136 -8.18 -5.09 -12.73
N ASN A 137 -7.10 -5.71 -13.23
CA ASN A 137 -7.08 -7.14 -13.53
C ASN A 137 -7.43 -7.96 -12.28
N GLN A 138 -8.30 -8.93 -12.46
CA GLN A 138 -8.82 -9.79 -11.41
C GLN A 138 -8.67 -11.27 -11.82
N ASP A 139 -8.73 -12.16 -10.83
CA ASP A 139 -8.99 -13.57 -11.10
C ASP A 139 -10.37 -13.72 -11.75
N LEU A 140 -10.52 -14.72 -12.63
CA LEU A 140 -11.72 -14.88 -13.48
C LEU A 140 -13.03 -14.89 -12.67
N GLU A 141 -13.08 -15.61 -11.56
CA GLU A 141 -14.26 -15.70 -10.69
C GLU A 141 -14.63 -14.34 -10.08
N ALA A 142 -13.64 -13.60 -9.58
CA ALA A 142 -13.83 -12.27 -9.05
C ALA A 142 -14.33 -11.30 -10.12
N GLU A 143 -13.71 -11.33 -11.30
CA GLU A 143 -14.09 -10.48 -12.42
C GLU A 143 -15.54 -10.71 -12.85
N GLN A 144 -15.94 -11.96 -13.06
CA GLN A 144 -17.31 -12.32 -13.46
C GLN A 144 -18.34 -11.82 -12.44
N TYR A 145 -18.05 -11.96 -11.15
CA TYR A 145 -18.94 -11.47 -10.10
C TYR A 145 -19.05 -9.95 -10.11
N ILE A 146 -17.93 -9.23 -10.21
CA ILE A 146 -17.89 -7.75 -10.29
C ILE A 146 -18.70 -7.25 -11.48
N ILE A 147 -18.50 -7.86 -12.67
CA ILE A 147 -19.25 -7.51 -13.90
C ILE A 147 -20.74 -7.72 -13.69
N LYS A 148 -21.16 -8.84 -13.09
CA LYS A 148 -22.57 -9.10 -12.77
C LYS A 148 -23.17 -8.01 -11.89
N VAL A 149 -22.45 -7.58 -10.82
CA VAL A 149 -22.91 -6.51 -9.92
C VAL A 149 -22.96 -5.17 -10.65
N ALA A 150 -21.95 -4.81 -11.42
CA ALA A 150 -21.90 -3.57 -12.17
C ALA A 150 -23.04 -3.46 -13.19
N ASN A 151 -23.34 -4.54 -13.92
CA ASN A 151 -24.48 -4.60 -14.85
C ASN A 151 -25.82 -4.39 -14.12
N LYS A 152 -26.00 -5.03 -12.94
CA LYS A 152 -27.21 -4.83 -12.11
C LYS A 152 -27.35 -3.38 -11.64
N MET A 153 -26.23 -2.68 -11.42
CA MET A 153 -26.19 -1.30 -10.98
C MET A 153 -26.16 -0.30 -12.16
N ASN A 154 -26.27 -0.77 -13.41
CA ASN A 154 -26.10 0.06 -14.60
C ASN A 154 -24.79 0.89 -14.55
N SER A 155 -23.74 0.34 -13.97
CA SER A 155 -22.44 0.98 -13.75
C SER A 155 -21.53 0.69 -14.95
N PRO A 156 -21.15 1.69 -15.79
CA PRO A 156 -20.24 1.48 -16.90
C PRO A 156 -18.86 0.99 -16.39
N ILE A 157 -18.33 -0.06 -17.02
CA ILE A 157 -17.06 -0.66 -16.61
C ILE A 157 -15.93 -0.21 -17.55
N ASN A 158 -14.90 0.41 -16.98
CA ASN A 158 -13.64 0.71 -17.64
C ASN A 158 -12.56 -0.25 -17.11
N LYS A 159 -12.31 -1.36 -17.82
CA LYS A 159 -11.23 -2.29 -17.49
C LYS A 159 -9.88 -1.68 -17.89
N ILE A 160 -8.86 -1.91 -17.07
CA ILE A 160 -7.50 -1.62 -17.49
C ILE A 160 -7.10 -2.57 -18.61
N GLY A 161 -6.45 -2.02 -19.64
CA GLY A 161 -5.90 -2.81 -20.74
C GLY A 161 -4.53 -3.40 -20.41
N ASP A 162 -3.92 -4.00 -21.43
CA ASP A 162 -2.60 -4.59 -21.32
C ASP A 162 -1.53 -3.56 -20.98
N ILE A 163 -0.63 -3.96 -20.10
CA ILE A 163 0.56 -3.20 -19.70
C ILE A 163 1.76 -3.93 -20.27
N ASN A 164 2.53 -3.25 -21.10
CA ASN A 164 3.63 -3.85 -21.83
C ASN A 164 4.96 -3.18 -21.50
N ASN A 165 6.07 -3.86 -21.83
CA ASN A 165 7.42 -3.33 -21.70
C ASN A 165 7.72 -2.78 -20.30
N ILE A 166 7.33 -3.53 -19.25
CA ILE A 166 7.62 -3.14 -17.88
C ILE A 166 9.12 -3.33 -17.64
N HIS A 167 9.78 -2.23 -17.32
CA HIS A 167 11.21 -2.20 -16.99
C HIS A 167 11.40 -1.65 -15.59
N LEU A 168 12.07 -2.44 -14.74
CA LEU A 168 12.42 -2.08 -13.36
C LEU A 168 13.88 -1.61 -13.30
N SER A 169 14.11 -0.54 -12.59
CA SER A 169 15.46 -0.02 -12.27
C SER A 169 15.46 0.56 -10.86
N PRO A 170 16.63 0.82 -10.25
CA PRO A 170 16.68 1.48 -8.94
C PRO A 170 16.00 2.85 -8.88
N LEU A 171 15.69 3.45 -10.04
CA LEU A 171 15.03 4.76 -10.15
C LEU A 171 13.51 4.67 -10.22
N GLY A 172 12.94 3.46 -10.38
CA GLY A 172 11.50 3.27 -10.49
C GLY A 172 11.08 2.24 -11.53
N THR A 173 9.81 2.29 -11.85
CA THR A 173 9.14 1.40 -12.82
C THR A 173 8.76 2.21 -14.07
N LYS A 174 9.21 1.76 -15.25
CA LYS A 174 8.81 2.30 -16.56
C LYS A 174 7.97 1.25 -17.28
N PHE A 175 6.93 1.68 -18.00
CA PHE A 175 6.01 0.79 -18.68
C PHE A 175 5.26 1.48 -19.82
N ASN A 176 4.71 0.69 -20.74
CA ASN A 176 3.80 1.17 -21.79
C ASN A 176 2.34 0.82 -21.40
N TYR A 177 1.46 1.79 -21.53
CA TYR A 177 0.03 1.60 -21.32
C TYR A 177 -0.76 2.38 -22.35
N LYS A 178 -1.65 1.69 -23.09
CA LYS A 178 -2.32 2.27 -24.26
C LYS A 178 -1.29 2.93 -25.21
N SER A 179 -1.53 4.15 -25.63
CA SER A 179 -0.62 4.89 -26.53
C SER A 179 0.48 5.66 -25.81
N GLY A 180 0.65 5.48 -24.48
CA GLY A 180 1.62 6.24 -23.69
C GLY A 180 2.73 5.39 -23.09
N THR A 181 3.91 6.00 -22.93
CA THR A 181 5.00 5.47 -22.10
C THR A 181 5.03 6.26 -20.80
N TYR A 182 5.03 5.56 -19.69
CA TYR A 182 4.95 6.16 -18.34
C TYR A 182 6.05 5.65 -17.44
N SER A 183 6.37 6.43 -16.42
CA SER A 183 7.28 6.03 -15.34
C SER A 183 6.80 6.56 -14.00
N THR A 184 7.12 5.80 -12.96
CA THR A 184 6.85 6.17 -11.56
C THR A 184 8.08 5.81 -10.71
N PRO A 185 8.41 6.57 -9.67
CA PRO A 185 9.50 6.22 -8.75
C PRO A 185 9.18 5.00 -7.88
N LEU A 186 7.93 4.53 -7.85
CA LEU A 186 7.55 3.35 -7.09
C LEU A 186 8.02 2.08 -7.81
N LEU A 187 8.66 1.17 -7.05
CA LEU A 187 9.28 -0.04 -7.58
C LEU A 187 8.32 -1.23 -7.58
N GLY A 188 8.30 -1.97 -8.67
CA GLY A 188 7.61 -3.26 -8.77
C GLY A 188 6.68 -3.38 -9.96
N PHE A 189 6.50 -4.61 -10.46
CA PHE A 189 5.57 -4.90 -11.56
C PHE A 189 4.13 -4.51 -11.23
N HIS A 190 3.72 -4.72 -9.97
CA HIS A 190 2.42 -4.29 -9.46
C HIS A 190 2.23 -2.77 -9.46
N GLN A 191 3.31 -1.98 -9.43
CA GLN A 191 3.23 -0.52 -9.50
C GLN A 191 2.87 -0.03 -10.90
N ALA A 192 3.26 -0.76 -11.95
CA ALA A 192 2.78 -0.47 -13.30
C ALA A 192 1.25 -0.67 -13.39
N GLN A 193 0.71 -1.73 -12.75
CA GLN A 193 -0.72 -1.99 -12.68
C GLN A 193 -1.47 -0.92 -11.87
N ASN A 194 -0.92 -0.52 -10.72
CA ASN A 194 -1.46 0.57 -9.90
C ASN A 194 -1.46 1.90 -10.65
N ALA A 195 -0.41 2.17 -11.44
CA ALA A 195 -0.31 3.36 -12.27
C ALA A 195 -1.35 3.33 -13.40
N ALA A 196 -1.49 2.21 -14.12
CA ALA A 196 -2.51 2.04 -15.16
C ALA A 196 -3.93 2.25 -14.60
N THR A 197 -4.23 1.67 -13.43
CA THR A 197 -5.49 1.90 -12.71
C THR A 197 -5.70 3.38 -12.40
N SER A 198 -4.66 4.06 -11.89
CA SER A 198 -4.74 5.50 -11.58
C SER A 198 -4.95 6.35 -12.83
N ILE A 199 -4.35 5.97 -13.97
CA ILE A 199 -4.56 6.61 -15.27
C ILE A 199 -6.01 6.46 -15.71
N GLU A 200 -6.56 5.24 -15.64
CA GLU A 200 -7.96 4.99 -16.03
C GLU A 200 -8.94 5.76 -15.15
N ILE A 201 -8.73 5.81 -13.84
CA ILE A 201 -9.59 6.60 -12.94
C ILE A 201 -9.53 8.08 -13.33
N ALA A 202 -8.33 8.63 -13.55
CA ALA A 202 -8.15 10.02 -13.94
C ALA A 202 -8.84 10.34 -15.28
N LYS A 203 -8.70 9.46 -16.28
CA LYS A 203 -9.32 9.59 -17.62
C LYS A 203 -10.84 9.38 -17.58
N THR A 204 -11.32 8.46 -16.75
CA THR A 204 -12.76 8.24 -16.54
C THR A 204 -13.40 9.46 -15.89
N TYR A 205 -12.73 10.07 -14.92
CA TYR A 205 -13.19 11.31 -14.27
C TYR A 205 -13.16 12.51 -15.21
N ASN A 206 -12.04 12.69 -15.93
CA ASN A 206 -11.86 13.80 -16.88
C ASN A 206 -10.97 13.33 -18.06
N ASN A 207 -11.60 13.03 -19.19
CA ASN A 207 -10.93 12.54 -20.38
C ASN A 207 -9.99 13.57 -21.05
N LYS A 208 -10.11 14.86 -20.68
CA LYS A 208 -9.26 15.95 -21.21
C LYS A 208 -7.89 16.01 -20.55
N ILE A 209 -7.64 15.31 -19.43
CA ILE A 209 -6.32 15.27 -18.78
C ILE A 209 -5.28 14.73 -19.77
N LYS A 210 -4.26 15.52 -20.10
CA LYS A 210 -3.23 15.17 -21.09
C LYS A 210 -2.25 14.11 -20.55
N ASN A 211 -1.69 13.30 -21.45
CA ASN A 211 -0.69 12.27 -21.07
C ASN A 211 0.54 12.90 -20.40
N GLN A 212 0.94 14.11 -20.79
CA GLN A 212 2.04 14.84 -20.13
C GLN A 212 1.73 15.16 -18.66
N THR A 213 0.50 15.59 -18.34
CA THR A 213 0.04 15.83 -16.96
C THR A 213 0.05 14.53 -16.16
N ILE A 214 -0.44 13.44 -16.76
CA ILE A 214 -0.42 12.11 -16.15
C ILE A 214 1.01 11.69 -15.84
N GLN A 215 1.93 11.79 -16.81
CA GLN A 215 3.34 11.47 -16.62
C GLN A 215 3.96 12.31 -15.50
N LYS A 216 3.73 13.63 -15.49
CA LYS A 216 4.19 14.52 -14.42
C LYS A 216 3.67 14.08 -13.06
N GLY A 217 2.38 13.71 -12.97
CA GLY A 217 1.77 13.22 -11.73
C GLY A 217 2.39 11.91 -11.26
N LEU A 218 2.60 10.96 -12.15
CA LEU A 218 3.22 9.68 -11.83
C LEU A 218 4.67 9.84 -11.34
N THR A 219 5.47 10.68 -12.03
CA THR A 219 6.86 10.96 -11.65
C THR A 219 6.97 11.63 -10.27
N ASN A 220 6.00 12.47 -9.91
CA ASN A 220 5.96 13.18 -8.63
C ASN A 220 5.30 12.36 -7.50
N THR A 221 4.97 11.09 -7.74
CA THR A 221 4.36 10.23 -6.72
C THR A 221 5.36 9.91 -5.63
N LYS A 222 4.96 10.16 -4.38
CA LYS A 222 5.70 9.75 -3.17
C LYS A 222 4.80 8.86 -2.33
N TRP A 223 5.30 7.70 -1.93
CA TRP A 223 4.59 6.79 -1.04
C TRP A 223 5.61 6.00 -0.22
N TYR A 224 5.63 6.25 1.07
CA TYR A 224 6.62 5.67 1.97
C TYR A 224 6.31 4.20 2.31
N GLY A 225 7.37 3.42 2.61
CA GLY A 225 7.23 2.02 3.01
C GLY A 225 6.77 1.06 1.89
N ARG A 226 6.97 1.41 0.62
CA ARG A 226 6.72 0.53 -0.54
C ARG A 226 7.97 0.45 -1.40
N MET A 227 8.79 -0.58 -1.18
CA MET A 227 10.11 -0.74 -1.80
C MET A 227 10.88 0.60 -1.84
N GLN A 228 10.77 1.34 -0.73
CA GLN A 228 11.38 2.65 -0.59
C GLN A 228 12.88 2.50 -0.40
N LYS A 229 13.69 3.08 -1.30
CA LYS A 229 15.13 3.18 -1.07
C LYS A 229 15.37 4.10 0.12
N ILE A 230 16.02 3.59 1.17
CA ILE A 230 16.22 4.29 2.45
C ILE A 230 17.67 4.70 2.69
N SER A 231 18.62 4.24 1.89
CA SER A 231 20.03 4.66 1.95
C SER A 231 20.43 5.35 0.64
N SER A 232 21.19 6.43 0.74
CA SER A 232 21.73 7.15 -0.43
C SER A 232 22.82 6.34 -1.13
N ASN A 233 23.67 5.66 -0.36
CA ASN A 233 24.90 5.04 -0.83
C ASN A 233 24.75 3.53 -1.07
N LEU A 234 23.89 2.86 -0.30
CA LEU A 234 23.71 1.43 -0.37
C LEU A 234 22.35 1.06 -1.00
N PRO A 235 22.23 -0.10 -1.64
CA PRO A 235 20.95 -0.58 -2.17
C PRO A 235 20.08 -1.18 -1.05
N ILE A 236 19.71 -0.38 -0.05
CA ILE A 236 18.87 -0.79 1.08
C ILE A 236 17.47 -0.21 0.91
N TYR A 237 16.46 -1.08 1.05
CA TYR A 237 15.06 -0.77 0.85
C TYR A 237 14.21 -1.09 2.08
N TYR A 238 13.11 -0.38 2.23
CA TYR A 238 12.08 -0.65 3.23
C TYR A 238 10.74 -0.93 2.56
N ASP A 239 10.10 -2.03 2.95
CA ASP A 239 8.76 -2.41 2.51
C ASP A 239 7.92 -2.92 3.69
N VAL A 240 6.66 -2.50 3.76
CA VAL A 240 5.74 -2.96 4.81
C VAL A 240 4.99 -4.25 4.43
N ALA A 241 5.42 -4.97 3.42
CA ALA A 241 4.84 -6.25 3.03
C ALA A 241 4.82 -7.22 4.22
N HIS A 242 3.63 -7.75 4.51
CA HIS A 242 3.35 -8.59 5.67
C HIS A 242 2.43 -9.78 5.34
N ASN A 243 2.30 -10.11 4.06
CA ASN A 243 1.62 -11.29 3.55
C ASN A 243 2.45 -11.95 2.43
N ALA A 244 2.15 -13.19 2.09
CA ALA A 244 2.95 -13.96 1.13
C ALA A 244 3.04 -13.30 -0.26
N LYS A 245 1.91 -12.81 -0.81
CA LYS A 245 1.90 -12.12 -2.11
C LYS A 245 2.75 -10.84 -2.13
N GLY A 246 2.71 -10.06 -1.05
CA GLY A 246 3.55 -8.86 -0.90
C GLY A 246 5.04 -9.21 -0.87
N VAL A 247 5.39 -10.30 -0.15
CA VAL A 247 6.77 -10.80 -0.08
C VAL A 247 7.25 -11.27 -1.45
N GLU A 248 6.45 -12.06 -2.16
CA GLU A 248 6.77 -12.53 -3.52
C GLU A 248 7.01 -11.35 -4.48
N ALA A 249 6.08 -10.39 -4.49
CA ALA A 249 6.22 -9.19 -5.33
C ALA A 249 7.47 -8.35 -5.01
N MET A 250 7.87 -8.28 -3.74
CA MET A 250 9.09 -7.61 -3.29
C MET A 250 10.34 -8.36 -3.77
N ILE A 251 10.40 -9.68 -3.58
CA ILE A 251 11.51 -10.53 -4.05
C ILE A 251 11.64 -10.43 -5.57
N ASP A 252 10.56 -10.59 -6.32
CA ASP A 252 10.56 -10.47 -7.78
C ASP A 252 11.07 -9.11 -8.24
N THR A 253 10.69 -8.06 -7.53
CA THR A 253 11.14 -6.70 -7.84
C THR A 253 12.64 -6.56 -7.64
N ILE A 254 13.17 -6.96 -6.48
CA ILE A 254 14.58 -6.76 -6.15
C ILE A 254 15.49 -7.65 -7.02
N THR A 255 15.09 -8.90 -7.22
CA THR A 255 15.86 -9.84 -8.07
C THR A 255 15.83 -9.44 -9.54
N SER A 256 14.73 -8.84 -10.01
CA SER A 256 14.65 -8.28 -11.37
C SER A 256 15.58 -7.10 -11.58
N ILE A 257 15.80 -6.26 -10.56
CA ILE A 257 16.67 -5.08 -10.62
C ILE A 257 18.14 -5.48 -10.49
N TYR A 258 18.49 -6.29 -9.47
CA TYR A 258 19.89 -6.53 -9.10
C TYR A 258 20.45 -7.86 -9.62
N LYS A 259 19.59 -8.77 -10.10
CA LYS A 259 19.96 -10.12 -10.57
C LYS A 259 20.63 -10.97 -9.48
N THR A 260 20.44 -10.62 -8.21
CA THR A 260 20.92 -11.31 -7.03
C THR A 260 19.81 -11.40 -5.98
N ILE A 261 19.95 -12.29 -5.03
CA ILE A 261 19.03 -12.41 -3.88
C ILE A 261 19.44 -11.44 -2.76
N PRO A 262 18.48 -10.86 -2.02
CA PRO A 262 18.76 -9.85 -1.01
C PRO A 262 19.20 -10.40 0.34
N HIS A 263 19.84 -9.56 1.16
CA HIS A 263 19.85 -9.70 2.61
C HIS A 263 18.55 -9.13 3.19
N ILE A 264 17.92 -9.80 4.13
CA ILE A 264 16.59 -9.41 4.64
C ILE A 264 16.62 -9.25 6.16
N VAL A 265 16.11 -8.13 6.66
CA VAL A 265 15.65 -7.99 8.05
C VAL A 265 14.15 -8.18 8.06
N LEU A 266 13.68 -9.14 8.86
CA LEU A 266 12.28 -9.50 8.97
C LEU A 266 11.77 -9.29 10.40
N SER A 267 10.65 -8.58 10.53
CA SER A 267 9.85 -8.55 11.76
C SER A 267 8.36 -8.58 11.39
N LEU A 268 7.57 -9.38 12.08
CA LEU A 268 6.15 -9.59 11.78
C LEU A 268 5.30 -9.45 13.04
N LYS A 269 4.05 -9.09 12.85
CA LYS A 269 3.01 -9.17 13.87
C LYS A 269 2.48 -10.61 13.99
N GLY A 270 2.08 -11.05 15.19
CA GLY A 270 1.67 -12.43 15.45
C GLY A 270 0.36 -12.87 14.77
N ASP A 271 -0.45 -11.93 14.26
CA ASP A 271 -1.70 -12.21 13.55
C ASP A 271 -1.52 -12.59 12.07
N LYS A 272 -0.27 -12.64 11.57
CA LYS A 272 0.03 -12.90 10.17
C LYS A 272 0.16 -14.40 9.86
N GLU A 273 -0.06 -14.77 8.60
CA GLU A 273 0.12 -16.13 8.10
C GLU A 273 1.63 -16.44 7.93
N ILE A 274 2.38 -16.53 9.05
CA ILE A 274 3.83 -16.59 9.08
C ILE A 274 4.36 -17.78 8.28
N ALA A 275 3.69 -18.93 8.33
CA ALA A 275 4.10 -20.11 7.58
C ALA A 275 4.09 -19.90 6.06
N LEU A 276 3.14 -19.11 5.53
CA LEU A 276 3.09 -18.75 4.12
C LEU A 276 4.19 -17.74 3.76
N ILE A 277 4.45 -16.78 4.63
CA ILE A 277 5.54 -15.80 4.46
C ILE A 277 6.89 -16.53 4.47
N ALA A 278 7.10 -17.42 5.44
CA ALA A 278 8.31 -18.23 5.51
C ALA A 278 8.51 -19.05 4.24
N ARG A 279 7.44 -19.64 3.69
CA ARG A 279 7.51 -20.39 2.43
C ARG A 279 7.88 -19.49 1.24
N ALA A 280 7.33 -18.28 1.15
CA ALA A 280 7.64 -17.32 0.09
C ALA A 280 9.10 -16.82 0.16
N LEU A 281 9.66 -16.70 1.38
CA LEU A 281 11.06 -16.31 1.58
C LEU A 281 12.07 -17.45 1.32
N MET A 282 11.65 -18.73 1.45
CA MET A 282 12.58 -19.87 1.32
C MET A 282 13.33 -19.83 -0.01
N ASN A 283 14.66 -19.94 0.07
CA ASN A 283 15.61 -19.90 -1.06
C ASN A 283 15.69 -18.55 -1.81
N ASN A 284 15.08 -17.49 -1.27
CA ASN A 284 15.02 -16.19 -1.88
C ASN A 284 15.75 -15.09 -1.07
N PHE A 285 16.68 -15.46 -0.22
CA PHE A 285 17.54 -14.53 0.52
C PHE A 285 18.98 -15.05 0.60
N GLU A 286 19.94 -14.13 0.59
CA GLU A 286 21.36 -14.40 0.89
C GLU A 286 21.56 -14.58 2.39
N SER A 287 20.94 -13.74 3.21
CA SER A 287 20.82 -13.92 4.65
C SER A 287 19.50 -13.37 5.17
N LEU A 288 18.97 -14.00 6.21
CA LEU A 288 17.75 -13.58 6.89
C LEU A 288 18.06 -13.23 8.34
N ILE A 289 17.86 -11.97 8.71
CA ILE A 289 18.00 -11.45 10.06
C ILE A 289 16.61 -11.31 10.65
N ILE A 290 16.30 -12.10 11.66
CA ILE A 290 15.00 -12.08 12.34
C ILE A 290 15.11 -11.22 13.59
N THR A 291 14.23 -10.22 13.69
CA THR A 291 14.14 -9.31 14.84
C THR A 291 12.69 -9.14 15.27
N GLY A 292 12.48 -8.58 16.45
CA GLY A 292 11.16 -8.31 17.01
C GLY A 292 11.25 -7.43 18.25
N SER A 293 10.08 -7.01 18.75
CA SER A 293 9.98 -6.17 19.95
C SER A 293 8.58 -6.24 20.54
N ASP A 294 8.48 -6.37 21.84
CA ASP A 294 7.22 -6.33 22.60
C ASP A 294 6.60 -4.92 22.60
N GLU A 295 7.41 -3.87 22.39
CA GLU A 295 6.94 -2.48 22.45
C GLU A 295 5.98 -2.11 21.33
N PHE A 296 6.01 -2.84 20.20
CA PHE A 296 5.30 -2.48 18.98
C PHE A 296 4.30 -3.54 18.50
N ASP A 297 3.80 -4.42 19.39
CA ASP A 297 2.91 -5.52 18.99
C ASP A 297 3.52 -6.43 17.88
N LEU A 298 4.86 -6.49 17.85
CA LEU A 298 5.63 -7.37 16.99
C LEU A 298 5.91 -8.68 17.73
N MET A 299 6.04 -9.76 16.96
CA MET A 299 6.49 -11.03 17.55
C MET A 299 7.88 -10.91 18.12
N GLU A 300 8.09 -11.58 19.25
CA GLU A 300 9.42 -11.83 19.77
C GLU A 300 10.30 -12.53 18.72
N ALA A 301 11.55 -12.07 18.59
CA ALA A 301 12.50 -12.63 17.65
C ALA A 301 12.67 -14.17 17.82
N ASN A 302 12.61 -14.64 19.07
CA ASN A 302 12.68 -16.08 19.38
C ASN A 302 11.52 -16.88 18.78
N ASP A 303 10.31 -16.36 18.87
CA ASP A 303 9.12 -17.07 18.39
C ASP A 303 9.02 -17.04 16.88
N LEU A 304 9.32 -15.88 16.27
CA LEU A 304 9.38 -15.77 14.81
C LEU A 304 10.47 -16.69 14.21
N TYR A 305 11.63 -16.77 14.84
CA TYR A 305 12.75 -17.61 14.41
C TYR A 305 12.37 -19.11 14.29
N LYS A 306 11.52 -19.63 15.19
CA LYS A 306 11.06 -21.03 15.19
C LYS A 306 10.38 -21.45 13.88
N PHE A 307 9.77 -20.52 13.16
CA PHE A 307 9.12 -20.82 11.88
C PHE A 307 10.11 -21.07 10.74
N PHE A 308 11.35 -20.61 10.88
CA PHE A 308 12.37 -20.65 9.83
C PHE A 308 13.42 -21.77 10.03
N ILE A 309 13.62 -22.26 11.23
CA ILE A 309 14.68 -23.27 11.56
C ILE A 309 14.26 -24.72 11.34
N LYS A 310 13.10 -24.99 10.78
CA LYS A 310 12.58 -26.39 10.63
C LYS A 310 13.37 -27.26 9.65
N LYS A 311 14.40 -26.75 8.96
CA LYS A 311 15.28 -27.50 8.05
C LYS A 311 16.75 -27.18 8.33
N PRO A 312 17.62 -28.21 8.50
CA PRO A 312 19.04 -28.03 8.89
C PRO A 312 19.95 -27.35 7.87
N SER A 313 19.46 -27.09 6.65
CA SER A 313 20.30 -26.60 5.54
C SER A 313 20.36 -25.05 5.43
N GLN A 314 19.84 -24.30 6.40
CA GLN A 314 19.77 -22.84 6.30
C GLN A 314 20.82 -22.15 7.19
N ALA A 315 22.07 -22.17 6.72
CA ALA A 315 23.22 -21.60 7.42
C ALA A 315 23.20 -20.07 7.60
N ASN A 316 22.27 -19.35 6.94
CA ASN A 316 22.29 -17.88 6.86
C ASN A 316 21.09 -17.21 7.55
N ILE A 317 20.53 -17.82 8.61
CA ILE A 317 19.45 -17.20 9.40
C ILE A 317 20.01 -16.82 10.77
N GLU A 318 19.94 -15.55 11.07
CA GLU A 318 20.42 -14.98 12.32
C GLU A 318 19.27 -14.35 13.11
N LYS A 319 19.33 -14.47 14.42
CA LYS A 319 18.37 -13.90 15.34
C LYS A 319 19.02 -12.73 16.10
N VAL A 320 18.43 -11.56 16.03
CA VAL A 320 18.90 -10.34 16.67
C VAL A 320 17.74 -9.70 17.45
N GLN A 321 17.84 -9.58 18.76
CA GLN A 321 16.76 -9.03 19.60
C GLN A 321 16.54 -7.53 19.38
N SER A 322 17.62 -6.77 19.20
CA SER A 322 17.53 -5.32 18.98
C SER A 322 17.27 -5.00 17.51
N ILE A 323 16.21 -4.26 17.24
CA ILE A 323 15.87 -3.75 15.90
C ILE A 323 17.05 -2.94 15.33
N ASP A 324 17.63 -2.02 16.10
CA ASP A 324 18.76 -1.19 15.63
C ASP A 324 19.99 -2.01 15.29
N LYS A 325 20.35 -3.00 16.13
CA LYS A 325 21.46 -3.92 15.83
C LYS A 325 21.19 -4.77 14.59
N SER A 326 19.93 -5.11 14.32
CA SER A 326 19.57 -5.84 13.09
C SER A 326 19.84 -5.00 11.84
N PHE A 327 19.61 -3.67 11.92
CA PHE A 327 19.94 -2.75 10.83
C PHE A 327 21.45 -2.58 10.63
N ASP A 328 22.23 -2.49 11.71
CA ASP A 328 23.69 -2.43 11.62
C ASP A 328 24.27 -3.69 10.98
N LEU A 329 23.74 -4.85 11.34
CA LEU A 329 24.14 -6.12 10.73
C LEU A 329 23.77 -6.18 9.26
N LEU A 330 22.57 -5.71 8.87
CA LEU A 330 22.16 -5.61 7.46
C LEU A 330 23.12 -4.71 6.67
N ILE A 331 23.42 -3.52 7.18
CA ILE A 331 24.35 -2.57 6.55
C ILE A 331 25.70 -3.24 6.30
N THR A 332 26.26 -3.89 7.34
CA THR A 332 27.55 -4.60 7.24
C THR A 332 27.54 -5.70 6.17
N LYS A 333 26.44 -6.47 6.07
CA LYS A 333 26.29 -7.54 5.06
C LYS A 333 26.21 -6.96 3.65
N VAL A 334 25.42 -5.89 3.44
CA VAL A 334 25.26 -5.22 2.15
C VAL A 334 26.59 -4.60 1.69
N GLU A 335 27.36 -3.99 2.59
CA GLU A 335 28.68 -3.44 2.28
C GLU A 335 29.69 -4.50 1.82
N LYS A 336 29.65 -5.69 2.45
CA LYS A 336 30.57 -6.78 2.13
C LYS A 336 30.24 -7.51 0.83
N SER A 337 28.95 -7.77 0.58
CA SER A 337 28.53 -8.58 -0.58
C SER A 337 28.17 -7.76 -1.80
N HIS A 338 27.84 -6.48 -1.62
CA HIS A 338 27.22 -5.59 -2.61
C HIS A 338 25.82 -6.07 -3.08
N ASN A 339 25.25 -7.12 -2.46
CA ASN A 339 23.87 -7.53 -2.69
C ASN A 339 22.88 -6.57 -2.01
N PRO A 340 21.65 -6.41 -2.54
CA PRO A 340 20.69 -5.49 -1.94
C PRO A 340 20.23 -5.94 -0.56
N GLY A 341 19.89 -4.96 0.29
CA GLY A 341 19.29 -5.16 1.60
C GLY A 341 17.82 -4.76 1.63
N ILE A 342 17.01 -5.50 2.37
CA ILE A 342 15.59 -5.20 2.56
C ILE A 342 15.24 -5.28 4.04
N ILE A 343 14.57 -4.26 4.55
CA ILE A 343 13.89 -4.28 5.85
C ILE A 343 12.41 -4.44 5.58
N MET A 344 11.76 -5.47 6.15
CA MET A 344 10.37 -5.76 5.81
C MET A 344 9.56 -6.39 6.95
N GLY A 345 8.23 -6.46 6.72
CA GLY A 345 7.29 -7.26 7.48
C GLY A 345 6.29 -6.48 8.33
N SER A 346 6.57 -5.23 8.67
CA SER A 346 5.65 -4.43 9.47
C SER A 346 5.80 -2.92 9.27
N HIS A 347 4.68 -2.20 9.27
CA HIS A 347 4.67 -0.74 9.35
C HIS A 347 5.13 -0.23 10.73
N TYR A 348 5.04 -1.03 11.77
CA TYR A 348 5.52 -0.65 13.12
C TYR A 348 7.03 -0.41 13.19
N MET A 349 7.80 -0.98 12.28
CA MET A 349 9.25 -0.68 12.17
C MET A 349 9.54 0.68 11.50
N ALA A 350 8.55 1.35 10.92
CA ALA A 350 8.77 2.55 10.12
C ALA A 350 9.51 3.65 10.87
N LYS A 351 9.13 3.90 12.13
CA LYS A 351 9.79 4.91 12.96
C LYS A 351 11.27 4.59 13.15
N SER A 352 11.59 3.37 13.61
CA SER A 352 12.98 2.94 13.83
C SER A 352 13.80 2.98 12.52
N VAL A 353 13.20 2.56 11.40
CA VAL A 353 13.84 2.65 10.08
C VAL A 353 14.13 4.10 9.70
N PHE A 354 13.17 4.99 9.85
CA PHE A 354 13.32 6.39 9.43
C PHE A 354 14.28 7.15 10.32
N ASP A 355 14.26 6.91 11.63
CA ASP A 355 15.20 7.49 12.57
C ASP A 355 16.64 7.01 12.26
N LYS A 356 16.83 5.71 12.00
CA LYS A 356 18.15 5.13 11.69
C LYS A 356 18.75 5.66 10.38
N PHE A 357 17.92 5.84 9.35
CA PHE A 357 18.38 6.26 8.02
C PHE A 357 18.18 7.76 7.75
N GLY A 358 17.80 8.55 8.76
CA GLY A 358 17.65 10.01 8.64
C GLY A 358 16.56 10.44 7.65
N ILE A 359 15.44 9.71 7.58
CA ILE A 359 14.33 10.01 6.69
C ILE A 359 13.30 10.87 7.40
N PHE A 360 13.13 12.09 6.94
CA PHE A 360 12.12 13.01 7.46
C PHE A 360 10.86 12.95 6.57
N THR A 361 9.70 12.67 7.18
CA THR A 361 8.39 12.54 6.50
C THR A 361 7.48 13.71 6.80
#